data_caf5e75352f78d23b767a6c26fd9d1df
#
_entry.id   caf5e75352f78d23b767a6c26fd9d1df
#
_cell.length_a   1.000
_cell.length_b   1.000
_cell.length_c   1.000
_cell.angle_alpha   90.00
_cell.angle_beta   90.00
_cell.angle_gamma   90.00
#
_symmetry.space_group_name_H-M   'P 1'
#
loop_
_entity.id
_entity.type
_entity.pdbx_description
1 polymer ?
#
loop_
_entity_poly.entity_id
_entity_poly.type
_entity_poly.pdbx_seq_one_letter_code
_entity_poly.pdbx_strand_id
1 'polypeptide(L)'
;MATITLSNIHKRYEDNVIIKGLDLTIREGEFVALVGPSGCGKSTLLRMIAGLESITDGEIALDGEVINDLSPQARNIAMVFQNYALYPHMTVEDNLGFSLKMQSVKKAEIDERVAKIAATLGLRNLLKRKPGQLSGGQRQRVAMGRAILRSPRVF
;
A
#
# COMPACT_ATOMS: atom_id res chain seq x y z
N MET A 1 1.87 8.47 11.36
CA MET A 1 1.90 7.01 11.21
C MET A 1 1.01 6.41 12.28
N ALA A 2 0.75 5.11 12.27
CA ALA A 2 -0.22 4.51 13.17
C ALA A 2 0.28 3.15 13.68
N THR A 3 -0.21 2.72 14.85
CA THR A 3 0.04 1.37 15.39
C THR A 3 -0.98 0.40 14.81
N ILE A 4 -0.52 -0.76 14.30
CA ILE A 4 -1.39 -1.86 13.87
C ILE A 4 -1.34 -2.95 14.93
N THR A 5 -2.51 -3.44 15.34
CA THR A 5 -2.64 -4.61 16.21
C THR A 5 -3.45 -5.69 15.49
N LEU A 6 -2.91 -6.87 15.46
CA LEU A 6 -3.57 -8.10 14.98
C LEU A 6 -3.80 -8.97 16.20
N SER A 7 -5.05 -9.34 16.47
CA SER A 7 -5.43 -10.16 17.62
C SER A 7 -6.11 -11.43 17.15
N ASN A 8 -5.50 -12.57 17.43
CA ASN A 8 -6.01 -13.90 17.12
C ASN A 8 -6.50 -14.06 15.67
N ILE A 9 -5.73 -13.57 14.71
CA ILE A 9 -6.12 -13.55 13.29
C ILE A 9 -6.14 -14.97 12.73
N HIS A 10 -7.28 -15.34 12.18
CA HIS A 10 -7.48 -16.57 11.43
C HIS A 10 -7.84 -16.27 9.98
N LYS A 11 -7.28 -17.06 9.06
CA LYS A 11 -7.69 -17.05 7.64
C LYS A 11 -7.80 -18.46 7.11
N ARG A 12 -8.98 -18.75 6.56
CA ARG A 12 -9.29 -20.01 5.90
C ARG A 12 -9.95 -19.73 4.55
N TYR A 13 -9.61 -20.53 3.55
CA TYR A 13 -10.31 -20.63 2.28
C TYR A 13 -10.90 -22.02 2.20
N GLU A 14 -12.23 -22.14 2.28
CA GLU A 14 -12.93 -23.42 2.40
C GLU A 14 -12.33 -24.25 3.56
N ASP A 15 -11.77 -25.42 3.27
CA ASP A 15 -11.12 -26.29 4.26
C ASP A 15 -9.63 -26.01 4.46
N ASN A 16 -9.03 -25.12 3.66
CA ASN A 16 -7.61 -24.83 3.74
C ASN A 16 -7.32 -23.67 4.70
N VAL A 17 -6.69 -23.97 5.83
CA VAL A 17 -6.30 -22.98 6.84
C VAL A 17 -4.94 -22.37 6.46
N ILE A 18 -4.92 -21.06 6.24
CA ILE A 18 -3.73 -20.28 5.85
C ILE A 18 -3.05 -19.66 7.06
N ILE A 19 -3.83 -19.07 7.96
CA ILE A 19 -3.33 -18.42 9.19
C ILE A 19 -4.12 -18.95 10.38
N LYS A 20 -3.40 -19.30 11.47
CA LYS A 20 -3.94 -19.99 12.64
C LYS A 20 -3.65 -19.19 13.91
N GLY A 21 -4.46 -18.19 14.23
CA GLY A 21 -4.34 -17.46 15.48
C GLY A 21 -3.07 -16.60 15.56
N LEU A 22 -2.88 -15.67 14.62
CA LEU A 22 -1.73 -14.77 14.59
C LEU A 22 -1.99 -13.55 15.48
N ASP A 23 -1.11 -13.33 16.44
CA ASP A 23 -1.01 -12.11 17.23
C ASP A 23 0.24 -11.33 16.81
N LEU A 24 0.10 -10.04 16.51
CA LEU A 24 1.20 -9.17 16.10
C LEU A 24 0.85 -7.71 16.39
N THR A 25 1.78 -6.99 16.99
CA THR A 25 1.68 -5.53 17.12
C THR A 25 2.84 -4.88 16.37
N ILE A 26 2.51 -3.95 15.47
CA ILE A 26 3.47 -3.12 14.72
C ILE A 26 3.29 -1.70 15.22
N ARG A 27 4.33 -1.16 15.87
CA ARG A 27 4.28 0.18 16.46
C ARG A 27 4.47 1.25 15.40
N GLU A 28 4.04 2.46 15.73
CA GLU A 28 4.30 3.63 14.88
C GLU A 28 5.79 3.75 14.54
N GLY A 29 6.09 3.96 13.25
CA GLY A 29 7.46 4.11 12.74
C GLY A 29 8.26 2.82 12.65
N GLU A 30 7.71 1.69 13.05
CA GLU A 30 8.39 0.40 12.98
C GLU A 30 8.44 -0.13 11.54
N PHE A 31 9.57 -0.70 11.16
CA PHE A 31 9.75 -1.44 9.92
C PHE A 31 9.69 -2.94 10.20
N VAL A 32 8.70 -3.62 9.66
CA VAL A 32 8.49 -5.07 9.86
C VAL A 32 8.66 -5.82 8.55
N ALA A 33 9.51 -6.86 8.56
CA ALA A 33 9.69 -7.78 7.45
C ALA A 33 9.02 -9.13 7.72
N LEU A 34 8.10 -9.55 6.85
CA LEU A 34 7.49 -10.87 6.90
C LEU A 34 8.35 -11.87 6.12
N VAL A 35 8.95 -12.84 6.81
CA VAL A 35 9.82 -13.85 6.22
C VAL A 35 9.17 -15.23 6.32
N GLY A 36 9.31 -16.03 5.29
CA GLY A 36 8.79 -17.42 5.25
C GLY A 36 8.72 -17.97 3.83
N PRO A 37 8.46 -19.28 3.66
CA PRO A 37 8.39 -19.94 2.37
C PRO A 37 7.26 -19.38 1.50
N SER A 38 7.31 -19.71 0.19
CA SER A 38 6.21 -19.36 -0.73
C SER A 38 4.92 -20.06 -0.27
N GLY A 39 3.79 -19.36 -0.34
CA GLY A 39 2.48 -19.90 0.03
C GLY A 39 2.14 -19.89 1.53
N CYS A 40 3.03 -19.43 2.43
CA CYS A 40 2.75 -19.41 3.88
C CYS A 40 1.84 -18.25 4.35
N GLY A 41 1.16 -17.54 3.45
CA GLY A 41 0.15 -16.52 3.82
C GLY A 41 0.64 -15.08 3.93
N LYS A 42 1.92 -14.75 3.66
CA LYS A 42 2.44 -13.36 3.77
C LYS A 42 1.64 -12.33 2.98
N SER A 43 1.40 -12.61 1.70
CA SER A 43 0.62 -11.71 0.83
C SER A 43 -0.85 -11.65 1.23
N THR A 44 -1.40 -12.74 1.76
CA THR A 44 -2.76 -12.79 2.30
C THR A 44 -2.87 -11.91 3.54
N LEU A 45 -1.90 -11.98 4.45
CA LEU A 45 -1.85 -11.12 5.64
C LEU A 45 -1.80 -9.63 5.25
N LEU A 46 -0.91 -9.25 4.33
CA LEU A 46 -0.83 -7.87 3.85
C LEU A 46 -2.14 -7.39 3.21
N ARG A 47 -2.81 -8.25 2.43
CA ARG A 47 -4.12 -7.93 1.84
C ARG A 47 -5.20 -7.77 2.89
N MET A 48 -5.21 -8.60 3.95
CA MET A 48 -6.16 -8.47 5.05
C MET A 48 -5.97 -7.17 5.82
N ILE A 49 -4.73 -6.78 6.11
CA ILE A 49 -4.41 -5.48 6.73
C ILE A 49 -4.89 -4.33 5.85
N ALA A 50 -4.65 -4.40 4.54
CA ALA A 50 -5.08 -3.37 3.59
C ALA A 50 -6.60 -3.36 3.31
N GLY A 51 -7.38 -4.34 3.81
CA GLY A 51 -8.81 -4.47 3.56
C GLY A 51 -9.18 -4.99 2.17
N LEU A 52 -8.22 -5.59 1.47
CA LEU A 52 -8.40 -6.21 0.15
C LEU A 52 -8.81 -7.68 0.25
N GLU A 53 -8.79 -8.22 1.45
CA GLU A 53 -9.16 -9.58 1.80
C GLU A 53 -9.78 -9.56 3.20
N SER A 54 -10.85 -10.31 3.43
CA SER A 54 -11.45 -10.45 4.76
C SER A 54 -10.66 -11.43 5.63
N ILE A 55 -10.63 -11.20 6.92
CA ILE A 55 -10.24 -12.23 7.90
C ILE A 55 -11.39 -13.24 8.09
N THR A 56 -11.06 -14.43 8.57
CA THR A 56 -12.10 -15.42 8.95
C THR A 56 -12.54 -15.21 10.40
N ASP A 57 -11.59 -14.87 11.28
CA ASP A 57 -11.85 -14.62 12.70
C ASP A 57 -10.70 -13.76 13.27
N GLY A 58 -10.92 -13.13 14.43
CA GLY A 58 -10.00 -12.22 15.08
C GLY A 58 -10.28 -10.75 14.79
N GLU A 59 -9.31 -9.88 15.14
CA GLU A 59 -9.47 -8.43 15.00
C GLU A 59 -8.21 -7.79 14.46
N ILE A 60 -8.38 -6.86 13.51
CA ILE A 60 -7.36 -5.94 13.05
C ILE A 60 -7.73 -4.55 13.57
N ALA A 61 -6.85 -3.94 14.34
CA ALA A 61 -7.04 -2.58 14.84
C ALA A 61 -5.94 -1.62 14.36
N LEU A 62 -6.31 -0.36 14.15
CA LEU A 62 -5.44 0.74 13.78
C LEU A 62 -5.57 1.84 14.84
N ASP A 63 -4.53 2.09 15.64
CA ASP A 63 -4.54 2.97 16.81
C ASP A 63 -5.67 2.63 17.81
N GLY A 64 -5.95 1.33 17.98
CA GLY A 64 -6.97 0.82 18.90
C GLY A 64 -8.40 0.78 18.32
N GLU A 65 -8.63 1.31 17.13
CA GLU A 65 -9.91 1.22 16.42
C GLU A 65 -9.96 -0.03 15.55
N VAL A 66 -10.96 -0.91 15.74
CA VAL A 66 -11.13 -2.11 14.91
C VAL A 66 -11.54 -1.70 13.49
N ILE A 67 -10.81 -2.21 12.51
CA ILE A 67 -10.97 -1.85 11.10
C ILE A 67 -11.44 -3.01 10.21
N ASN A 68 -11.91 -4.11 10.78
CA ASN A 68 -12.32 -5.30 10.04
C ASN A 68 -13.28 -4.97 8.89
N ASP A 69 -14.32 -4.18 9.17
CA ASP A 69 -15.40 -3.86 8.24
C ASP A 69 -15.15 -2.59 7.42
N LEU A 70 -14.03 -1.91 7.66
CA LEU A 70 -13.69 -0.71 6.90
C LEU A 70 -13.20 -1.07 5.49
N SER A 71 -13.70 -0.32 4.50
CA SER A 71 -13.21 -0.44 3.12
C SER A 71 -11.71 -0.10 3.02
N PRO A 72 -10.99 -0.58 2.00
CA PRO A 72 -9.57 -0.26 1.79
C PRO A 72 -9.28 1.25 1.76
N GLN A 73 -10.21 2.02 1.20
CA GLN A 73 -10.09 3.48 1.14
C GLN A 73 -10.19 4.12 2.52
N ALA A 74 -11.12 3.64 3.37
CA ALA A 74 -11.36 4.17 4.70
C ALA A 74 -10.21 3.85 5.68
N ARG A 75 -9.50 2.73 5.48
CA ARG A 75 -8.33 2.36 6.31
C ARG A 75 -7.14 3.30 6.14
N ASN A 76 -7.07 4.04 5.04
CA ASN A 76 -5.96 4.94 4.71
C ASN A 76 -4.58 4.27 4.79
N ILE A 77 -4.50 3.03 4.33
CA ILE A 77 -3.28 2.22 4.22
C ILE A 77 -2.82 2.24 2.76
N ALA A 78 -1.53 2.45 2.52
CA ALA A 78 -0.96 2.35 1.18
C ALA A 78 -0.31 0.99 0.98
N MET A 79 -0.60 0.35 -0.15
CA MET A 79 -0.01 -0.93 -0.55
C MET A 79 0.68 -0.80 -1.90
N VAL A 80 1.92 -1.27 -1.98
CA VAL A 80 2.63 -1.45 -3.25
C VAL A 80 2.55 -2.92 -3.63
N PHE A 81 1.93 -3.21 -4.78
CA PHE A 81 1.77 -4.57 -5.27
C PHE A 81 3.04 -5.07 -5.97
N GLN A 82 3.24 -6.39 -6.01
CA GLN A 82 4.37 -7.03 -6.67
C GLN A 82 4.44 -6.71 -8.19
N ASN A 83 3.30 -6.51 -8.85
CA ASN A 83 3.20 -6.09 -10.25
C ASN A 83 3.17 -4.56 -10.42
N TYR A 84 3.45 -3.80 -9.33
CA TYR A 84 3.45 -2.34 -9.25
C TYR A 84 2.09 -1.67 -9.49
N ALA A 85 1.14 -2.29 -10.17
CA ALA A 85 -0.21 -1.82 -10.50
C ALA A 85 -0.25 -0.37 -11.03
N LEU A 86 0.70 0.00 -11.90
CA LEU A 86 0.73 1.32 -12.56
C LEU A 86 -0.31 1.37 -13.68
N TYR A 87 -0.88 2.55 -13.89
CA TYR A 87 -1.77 2.81 -15.02
C TYR A 87 -0.95 2.92 -16.32
N PRO A 88 -1.04 1.93 -17.25
CA PRO A 88 -0.11 1.83 -18.38
C PRO A 88 -0.29 2.93 -19.42
N HIS A 89 -1.48 3.51 -19.51
CA HIS A 89 -1.81 4.61 -20.42
C HIS A 89 -1.38 5.98 -19.93
N MET A 90 -1.11 6.13 -18.64
CA MET A 90 -0.70 7.36 -17.98
C MET A 90 0.84 7.53 -17.97
N THR A 91 1.30 8.78 -17.96
CA THR A 91 2.72 9.11 -17.73
C THR A 91 3.11 8.83 -16.27
N VAL A 92 4.41 8.91 -15.95
CA VAL A 92 4.91 8.83 -14.57
C VAL A 92 4.33 9.93 -13.71
N GLU A 93 4.29 11.17 -14.19
CA GLU A 93 3.72 12.31 -13.44
C GLU A 93 2.23 12.11 -13.17
N ASP A 94 1.46 11.60 -14.15
CA ASP A 94 0.05 11.32 -13.98
C ASP A 94 -0.18 10.18 -12.98
N ASN A 95 0.62 9.10 -13.05
CA ASN A 95 0.58 8.01 -12.09
C ASN A 95 0.85 8.50 -10.66
N LEU A 96 1.85 9.35 -10.48
CA LEU A 96 2.19 9.94 -9.17
C LEU A 96 1.06 10.83 -8.65
N GLY A 97 0.55 11.75 -9.47
CA GLY A 97 -0.46 12.73 -9.09
C GLY A 97 -1.89 12.19 -9.01
N PHE A 98 -2.15 10.96 -9.47
CA PHE A 98 -3.50 10.44 -9.65
C PHE A 98 -4.36 10.50 -8.40
N SER A 99 -3.86 10.06 -7.26
CA SER A 99 -4.61 10.06 -6.00
C SER A 99 -4.97 11.48 -5.52
N LEU A 100 -4.07 12.43 -5.69
CA LEU A 100 -4.31 13.84 -5.35
C LEU A 100 -5.36 14.46 -6.28
N LYS A 101 -5.33 14.10 -7.57
CA LYS A 101 -6.34 14.53 -8.56
C LYS A 101 -7.74 14.02 -8.18
N MET A 102 -7.85 12.77 -7.73
CA MET A 102 -9.12 12.20 -7.25
C MET A 102 -9.65 12.86 -5.97
N GLN A 103 -8.76 13.42 -5.16
CA GLN A 103 -9.10 14.22 -3.97
C GLN A 103 -9.38 15.68 -4.30
N SER A 104 -9.47 16.06 -5.58
CA SER A 104 -9.71 17.43 -6.02
C SER A 104 -8.67 18.46 -5.54
N VAL A 105 -7.43 18.03 -5.30
CA VAL A 105 -6.31 18.90 -4.97
C VAL A 105 -6.01 19.81 -6.16
N LYS A 106 -5.67 21.09 -5.92
CA LYS A 106 -5.34 22.06 -6.95
C LYS A 106 -4.12 21.61 -7.77
N LYS A 107 -4.18 21.83 -9.09
CA LYS A 107 -3.11 21.39 -10.01
C LYS A 107 -1.71 21.87 -9.61
N ALA A 108 -1.56 23.13 -9.23
CA ALA A 108 -0.27 23.68 -8.80
C ALA A 108 0.32 22.93 -7.60
N GLU A 109 -0.50 22.54 -6.64
CA GLU A 109 -0.07 21.74 -5.48
C GLU A 109 0.29 20.30 -5.87
N ILE A 110 -0.46 19.69 -6.81
CA ILE A 110 -0.12 18.38 -7.35
C ILE A 110 1.25 18.43 -8.02
N ASP A 111 1.48 19.41 -8.89
CA ASP A 111 2.73 19.58 -9.64
C ASP A 111 3.93 19.76 -8.68
N GLU A 112 3.77 20.54 -7.62
CA GLU A 112 4.79 20.73 -6.57
C GLU A 112 5.10 19.42 -5.83
N ARG A 113 4.08 18.73 -5.33
CA ARG A 113 4.23 17.47 -4.59
C ARG A 113 4.85 16.37 -5.47
N VAL A 114 4.43 16.28 -6.74
CA VAL A 114 4.99 15.35 -7.72
C VAL A 114 6.45 15.67 -8.01
N ALA A 115 6.81 16.94 -8.20
CA ALA A 115 8.19 17.34 -8.42
C ALA A 115 9.09 16.98 -7.23
N LYS A 116 8.61 17.20 -6.00
CA LYS A 116 9.33 16.87 -4.77
C LYS A 116 9.59 15.36 -4.64
N ILE A 117 8.56 14.53 -4.80
CA ILE A 117 8.73 13.08 -4.68
C ILE A 117 9.55 12.51 -5.83
N ALA A 118 9.40 13.03 -7.05
CA ALA A 118 10.21 12.64 -8.19
C ALA A 118 11.68 12.96 -8.00
N ALA A 119 12.01 14.05 -7.33
CA ALA A 119 13.37 14.38 -6.93
C ALA A 119 13.95 13.34 -5.95
N THR A 120 13.22 13.07 -4.88
CA THR A 120 13.61 12.11 -3.83
C THR A 120 13.86 10.71 -4.39
N LEU A 121 13.00 10.26 -5.33
CA LEU A 121 13.06 8.93 -5.90
C LEU A 121 13.90 8.82 -7.19
N GLY A 122 14.56 9.91 -7.63
CA GLY A 122 15.38 9.92 -8.85
C GLY A 122 14.57 9.70 -10.13
N LEU A 123 13.36 10.28 -10.21
CA LEU A 123 12.41 10.10 -11.32
C LEU A 123 12.25 11.36 -12.19
N ARG A 124 12.94 12.48 -11.90
CA ARG A 124 12.76 13.76 -12.59
C ARG A 124 12.78 13.64 -14.11
N ASN A 125 13.77 12.95 -14.65
CA ASN A 125 13.96 12.79 -16.10
C ASN A 125 13.01 11.75 -16.73
N LEU A 126 12.14 11.13 -15.92
CA LEU A 126 11.21 10.07 -16.34
C LEU A 126 9.75 10.50 -16.30
N LEU A 127 9.45 11.70 -15.82
CA LEU A 127 8.09 12.18 -15.56
C LEU A 127 7.16 12.06 -16.79
N LYS A 128 7.68 12.30 -17.99
CA LYS A 128 6.91 12.23 -19.24
C LYS A 128 6.86 10.83 -19.86
N ARG A 129 7.56 9.85 -19.29
CA ARG A 129 7.54 8.47 -19.80
C ARG A 129 6.30 7.73 -19.32
N LYS A 130 5.92 6.69 -20.08
CA LYS A 130 4.89 5.73 -19.67
C LYS A 130 5.53 4.50 -19.00
N PRO A 131 4.79 3.72 -18.18
CA PRO A 131 5.31 2.54 -17.48
C PRO A 131 6.04 1.53 -18.37
N GLY A 132 5.58 1.32 -19.62
CA GLY A 132 6.24 0.43 -20.58
C GLY A 132 7.64 0.85 -21.01
N GLN A 133 8.01 2.11 -20.77
CA GLN A 133 9.33 2.69 -21.10
C GLN A 133 10.30 2.69 -19.90
N LEU A 134 9.90 2.05 -18.79
CA LEU A 134 10.64 2.03 -17.53
C LEU A 134 11.21 0.64 -17.23
N SER A 135 12.37 0.60 -16.58
CA SER A 135 12.89 -0.62 -15.97
C SER A 135 12.02 -1.09 -14.78
N GLY A 136 12.18 -2.34 -14.32
CA GLY A 136 11.46 -2.85 -13.15
C GLY A 136 11.65 -1.99 -11.90
N GLY A 137 12.90 -1.65 -11.59
CA GLY A 137 13.21 -0.78 -10.44
C GLY A 137 12.67 0.65 -10.58
N GLN A 138 12.58 1.19 -11.83
CA GLN A 138 11.94 2.48 -12.06
C GLN A 138 10.42 2.40 -11.83
N ARG A 139 9.75 1.36 -12.34
CA ARG A 139 8.32 1.13 -12.07
C ARG A 139 8.03 0.98 -10.57
N GLN A 140 8.88 0.25 -9.85
CA GLN A 140 8.77 0.11 -8.39
C GLN A 140 8.83 1.47 -7.69
N ARG A 141 9.81 2.31 -8.03
CA ARG A 141 9.93 3.67 -7.46
C ARG A 141 8.72 4.55 -7.78
N VAL A 142 8.15 4.46 -8.98
CA VAL A 142 6.90 5.17 -9.32
C VAL A 142 5.74 4.69 -8.44
N ALA A 143 5.60 3.37 -8.24
CA ALA A 143 4.56 2.81 -7.38
C ALA A 143 4.72 3.26 -5.91
N MET A 144 5.96 3.29 -5.40
CA MET A 144 6.27 3.83 -4.07
C MET A 144 5.89 5.31 -3.97
N GLY A 145 6.29 6.13 -4.95
CA GLY A 145 5.97 7.56 -4.98
C GLY A 145 4.47 7.82 -4.99
N ARG A 146 3.69 7.04 -5.76
CA ARG A 146 2.24 7.10 -5.78
C ARG A 146 1.63 6.78 -4.41
N ALA A 147 2.18 5.80 -3.71
CA ALA A 147 1.73 5.41 -2.39
C ALA A 147 2.05 6.49 -1.34
N ILE A 148 3.27 7.05 -1.36
CA ILE A 148 3.71 8.11 -0.44
C ILE A 148 2.87 9.39 -0.60
N LEU A 149 2.58 9.81 -1.84
CA LEU A 149 1.80 11.03 -2.13
C LEU A 149 0.37 10.98 -1.59
N ARG A 150 -0.14 9.81 -1.31
CA ARG A 150 -1.45 9.61 -0.67
C ARG A 150 -1.44 9.98 0.82
N SER A 151 -0.25 10.20 1.42
CA SER A 151 -0.06 10.47 2.85
C SER A 151 -0.74 9.43 3.75
N PRO A 152 -0.42 8.13 3.58
CA PRO A 152 -1.08 7.06 4.30
C PRO A 152 -0.66 7.03 5.78
N ARG A 153 -1.53 6.49 6.64
CA ARG A 153 -1.21 6.22 8.06
C ARG A 153 -0.22 5.05 8.20
N VAL A 154 -0.29 4.09 7.27
CA VAL A 154 0.59 2.91 7.20
C VAL A 154 1.00 2.68 5.75
N PHE A 155 2.24 2.30 5.56
CA PHE A 155 2.85 2.01 4.26
C PHE A 155 3.32 0.55 4.23
#